data_4b7597b11b11407b41292bd20c1fdc5b
#
_entry.id   4b7597b11b11407b41292bd20c1fdc5b
#
_cell.length_a   1.000
_cell.length_b   1.000
_cell.length_c   1.000
_cell.angle_alpha   90.00
_cell.angle_beta   90.00
_cell.angle_gamma   90.00
#
_symmetry.space_group_name_H-M   'P 1'
#
loop_
_entity.id
_entity.type
_entity.pdbx_description
1 polymer ?
#
loop_
_entity_poly.entity_id
_entity_poly.type
_entity_poly.pdbx_seq_one_letter_code
_entity_poly.pdbx_strand_id
1 'polypeptide(L)'
;MSAFADFLIVEPPVAGLQRLRAGFSGHAYDRHRHVTYAVGITEAGLQCFHYRGEAQASTAGRVIVIHPDEAHDGHAGAPNGFVYRMLYVDPALISVALGGRALPFVGDPVFDDPPLCVILADAFADFPEPIGDLAAPGLIAALADALARRAGSPSVARRLPEKALDTARGLLDDAVGPVLAATLEAETGLDRYTLARGFRDRFGTSPHRTSSTVALSV
;
A
#
# COMPACT_ATOMS: atom_id res chain seq x y z
N MET A 1 -12.46 15.09 -27.31
CA MET A 1 -12.05 13.70 -26.99
C MET A 1 -13.18 13.09 -26.18
N SER A 2 -13.70 11.92 -26.56
CA SER A 2 -14.81 11.29 -25.86
C SER A 2 -14.41 10.93 -24.45
N ALA A 3 -15.22 11.30 -23.44
CA ALA A 3 -15.05 10.81 -22.09
C ALA A 3 -15.16 9.28 -22.13
N PHE A 4 -14.29 8.58 -21.42
CA PHE A 4 -14.41 7.13 -21.23
C PHE A 4 -15.67 6.82 -20.39
N ALA A 5 -16.19 5.61 -20.48
CA ALA A 5 -17.28 5.17 -19.60
C ALA A 5 -16.76 5.03 -18.18
N ASP A 6 -17.54 5.47 -17.18
CA ASP A 6 -17.23 5.31 -15.79
C ASP A 6 -17.06 3.82 -15.45
N PHE A 7 -16.06 3.50 -14.64
CA PHE A 7 -15.80 2.12 -14.20
C PHE A 7 -15.30 2.08 -12.75
N LEU A 8 -15.56 0.96 -12.11
CA LEU A 8 -15.11 0.65 -10.75
C LEU A 8 -14.73 -0.83 -10.69
N ILE A 9 -13.47 -1.11 -10.39
CA ILE A 9 -12.95 -2.46 -10.16
C ILE A 9 -12.45 -2.50 -8.71
N VAL A 10 -13.04 -3.39 -7.91
CA VAL A 10 -12.72 -3.55 -6.49
C VAL A 10 -12.41 -5.00 -6.24
N GLU A 11 -11.27 -5.30 -5.61
CA GLU A 11 -11.03 -6.64 -5.11
C GLU A 11 -11.76 -6.87 -3.77
N PRO A 12 -12.14 -8.10 -3.44
CA PRO A 12 -12.60 -8.41 -2.10
C PRO A 12 -11.56 -8.03 -1.04
N PRO A 13 -11.97 -7.50 0.13
CA PRO A 13 -11.02 -7.17 1.19
C PRO A 13 -10.35 -8.45 1.71
N VAL A 14 -9.02 -8.40 1.85
CA VAL A 14 -8.22 -9.51 2.39
C VAL A 14 -7.40 -9.00 3.56
N ALA A 15 -7.62 -9.57 4.73
CA ALA A 15 -6.83 -9.29 5.94
C ALA A 15 -6.63 -7.79 6.26
N GLY A 16 -7.65 -6.96 6.08
CA GLY A 16 -7.59 -5.50 6.35
C GLY A 16 -6.97 -4.67 5.24
N LEU A 17 -6.76 -5.27 4.06
CA LEU A 17 -6.36 -4.59 2.81
C LEU A 17 -7.47 -4.71 1.78
N GLN A 18 -7.67 -3.65 1.00
CA GLN A 18 -8.54 -3.67 -0.18
C GLN A 18 -7.97 -2.74 -1.26
N ARG A 19 -7.93 -3.21 -2.51
CA ARG A 19 -7.51 -2.41 -3.65
C ARG A 19 -8.71 -2.08 -4.54
N LEU A 20 -8.64 -0.90 -5.12
CA LEU A 20 -9.65 -0.40 -6.04
C LEU A 20 -8.95 0.35 -7.18
N ARG A 21 -9.46 0.21 -8.38
CA ARG A 21 -9.15 1.05 -9.53
C ARG A 21 -10.44 1.56 -10.13
N ALA A 22 -10.55 2.87 -10.31
CA ALA A 22 -11.76 3.48 -10.85
C ALA A 22 -11.45 4.63 -11.81
N GLY A 23 -12.43 4.93 -12.65
CA GLY A 23 -12.40 6.09 -13.51
C GLY A 23 -13.80 6.72 -13.60
N PHE A 24 -13.85 8.04 -13.55
CA PHE A 24 -15.07 8.83 -13.58
C PHE A 24 -14.94 10.02 -14.51
N SER A 25 -16.00 10.27 -15.28
CA SER A 25 -16.07 11.38 -16.25
C SER A 25 -16.73 12.65 -15.69
N GLY A 26 -17.35 12.55 -14.50
CA GLY A 26 -18.07 13.64 -13.86
C GLY A 26 -18.07 13.52 -12.33
N HIS A 27 -19.26 13.45 -11.73
CA HIS A 27 -19.45 13.14 -10.32
C HIS A 27 -19.00 11.70 -10.08
N ALA A 28 -18.17 11.47 -9.04
CA ALA A 28 -17.66 10.16 -8.72
C ALA A 28 -18.37 9.55 -7.49
N TYR A 29 -18.33 10.25 -6.39
CA TYR A 29 -18.95 9.78 -5.14
C TYR A 29 -19.31 10.94 -4.22
N ASP A 30 -20.43 10.77 -3.50
CA ASP A 30 -20.92 11.71 -2.51
C ASP A 30 -20.01 11.77 -1.27
N ARG A 31 -20.22 12.81 -0.46
CA ARG A 31 -19.46 12.97 0.78
C ARG A 31 -19.69 11.80 1.72
N HIS A 32 -18.63 11.09 2.02
CA HIS A 32 -18.59 9.92 2.90
C HIS A 32 -17.33 9.90 3.75
N ARG A 33 -17.19 8.89 4.59
CA ARG A 33 -15.98 8.58 5.37
C ARG A 33 -15.80 7.09 5.47
N HIS A 34 -14.58 6.64 5.66
CA HIS A 34 -14.23 5.25 5.90
C HIS A 34 -13.26 5.16 7.10
N VAL A 35 -13.24 4.00 7.77
CA VAL A 35 -12.40 3.75 8.96
C VAL A 35 -10.95 3.40 8.63
N THR A 36 -10.61 3.28 7.35
CA THR A 36 -9.29 2.88 6.85
C THR A 36 -8.47 4.10 6.42
N TYR A 37 -7.14 3.97 6.37
CA TYR A 37 -6.36 4.82 5.46
C TYR A 37 -6.73 4.50 4.02
N ALA A 38 -6.90 5.54 3.19
CA ALA A 38 -6.89 5.38 1.75
C ALA A 38 -5.64 6.06 1.18
N VAL A 39 -4.78 5.27 0.55
CA VAL A 39 -3.52 5.74 -0.04
C VAL A 39 -3.51 5.33 -1.50
N GLY A 40 -3.42 6.31 -2.40
CA GLY A 40 -3.54 6.03 -3.81
C GLY A 40 -2.80 7.03 -4.69
N ILE A 41 -3.01 6.88 -5.98
CA ILE A 41 -2.40 7.72 -7.01
C ILE A 41 -3.42 8.02 -8.10
N THR A 42 -3.46 9.27 -8.56
CA THR A 42 -4.16 9.62 -9.80
C THR A 42 -3.35 9.13 -10.98
N GLU A 43 -3.93 8.27 -11.82
CA GLU A 43 -3.27 7.71 -13.00
C GLU A 43 -3.41 8.61 -14.22
N ALA A 44 -4.58 9.25 -14.36
CA ALA A 44 -4.86 10.13 -15.50
C ALA A 44 -5.90 11.18 -15.12
N GLY A 45 -5.90 12.30 -15.84
CA GLY A 45 -6.86 13.38 -15.69
C GLY A 45 -6.66 14.25 -14.45
N LEU A 46 -7.76 14.82 -13.95
CA LEU A 46 -7.79 15.71 -12.80
C LEU A 46 -8.89 15.27 -11.84
N GLN A 47 -8.49 14.74 -10.69
CA GLN A 47 -9.37 14.39 -9.59
C GLN A 47 -9.49 15.57 -8.64
N CYS A 48 -10.72 16.03 -8.38
CA CYS A 48 -11.03 17.04 -7.38
C CYS A 48 -11.87 16.44 -6.26
N PHE A 49 -11.65 16.92 -5.03
CA PHE A 49 -12.37 16.46 -3.84
C PHE A 49 -12.28 17.49 -2.72
N HIS A 50 -13.26 17.50 -1.81
CA HIS A 50 -13.20 18.26 -0.59
C HIS A 50 -12.65 17.38 0.53
N TYR A 51 -11.72 17.94 1.31
CA TYR A 51 -11.07 17.24 2.41
C TYR A 51 -10.68 18.22 3.50
N ARG A 52 -11.11 17.99 4.73
CA ARG A 52 -10.87 18.88 5.89
C ARG A 52 -11.29 20.34 5.66
N GLY A 53 -12.39 20.54 4.93
CA GLY A 53 -12.93 21.88 4.64
C GLY A 53 -12.27 22.62 3.49
N GLU A 54 -11.29 22.01 2.82
CA GLU A 54 -10.58 22.59 1.69
C GLU A 54 -10.83 21.81 0.40
N ALA A 55 -10.83 22.51 -0.73
CA ALA A 55 -10.85 21.89 -2.04
C ALA A 55 -9.44 21.41 -2.40
N GLN A 56 -9.32 20.16 -2.81
CA GLN A 56 -8.09 19.51 -3.23
C GLN A 56 -8.15 19.14 -4.71
N ALA A 57 -6.99 19.11 -5.36
CA ALA A 57 -6.86 18.71 -6.74
C ALA A 57 -5.63 17.81 -6.93
N SER A 58 -5.82 16.65 -7.56
CA SER A 58 -4.78 15.69 -7.85
C SER A 58 -4.70 15.40 -9.35
N THR A 59 -3.54 15.64 -9.91
CA THR A 59 -3.20 15.32 -11.31
C THR A 59 -2.49 13.98 -11.42
N ALA A 60 -2.34 13.47 -12.63
CA ALA A 60 -1.60 12.24 -12.90
C ALA A 60 -0.22 12.22 -12.23
N GLY A 61 0.11 11.12 -11.55
CA GLY A 61 1.36 10.93 -10.83
C GLY A 61 1.34 11.40 -9.36
N ARG A 62 0.33 12.19 -8.92
CA ARG A 62 0.24 12.66 -7.55
C ARG A 62 -0.32 11.58 -6.62
N VAL A 63 0.28 11.45 -5.46
CA VAL A 63 -0.19 10.59 -4.36
C VAL A 63 -1.31 11.28 -3.60
N ILE A 64 -2.32 10.51 -3.22
CA ILE A 64 -3.43 10.94 -2.37
C ILE A 64 -3.39 10.13 -1.07
N VAL A 65 -3.55 10.80 0.07
CA VAL A 65 -3.71 10.17 1.39
C VAL A 65 -4.94 10.74 2.08
N ILE A 66 -5.93 9.88 2.33
CA ILE A 66 -7.10 10.18 3.15
C ILE A 66 -6.98 9.38 4.46
N HIS A 67 -7.11 10.08 5.59
CA HIS A 67 -7.02 9.45 6.90
C HIS A 67 -8.35 8.80 7.31
N PRO A 68 -8.30 7.85 8.24
CA PRO A 68 -9.51 7.27 8.82
C PRO A 68 -10.46 8.35 9.37
N ASP A 69 -11.76 8.12 9.20
CA ASP A 69 -12.87 8.96 9.68
C ASP A 69 -12.95 10.40 9.11
N GLU A 70 -12.07 10.76 8.17
CA GLU A 70 -12.12 12.06 7.51
C GLU A 70 -13.12 12.06 6.35
N ALA A 71 -14.05 13.01 6.41
CA ALA A 71 -15.07 13.15 5.38
C ALA A 71 -14.51 13.75 4.09
N HIS A 72 -14.83 13.12 2.97
CA HIS A 72 -14.41 13.56 1.63
C HIS A 72 -15.44 13.14 0.57
N ASP A 73 -15.39 13.81 -0.56
CA ASP A 73 -16.15 13.54 -1.79
C ASP A 73 -15.18 13.32 -2.96
N GLY A 74 -15.71 13.20 -4.18
CA GLY A 74 -14.87 13.12 -5.39
C GLY A 74 -15.62 13.43 -6.67
N HIS A 75 -14.96 14.17 -7.57
CA HIS A 75 -15.47 14.51 -8.90
C HIS A 75 -14.33 14.79 -9.88
N ALA A 76 -14.66 14.78 -11.17
CA ALA A 76 -13.74 15.19 -12.23
C ALA A 76 -13.55 16.71 -12.20
N GLY A 77 -12.30 17.15 -12.16
CA GLY A 77 -11.94 18.57 -12.26
C GLY A 77 -11.77 19.04 -13.70
N ALA A 78 -11.89 18.15 -14.70
CA ALA A 78 -11.75 18.45 -16.12
C ALA A 78 -12.69 17.59 -16.97
N PRO A 79 -13.07 18.04 -18.18
CA PRO A 79 -14.05 17.32 -19.05
C PRO A 79 -13.59 15.92 -19.50
N ASN A 80 -12.30 15.62 -19.42
CA ASN A 80 -11.75 14.30 -19.77
C ASN A 80 -11.77 13.30 -18.60
N GLY A 81 -12.35 13.70 -17.44
CA GLY A 81 -12.44 12.82 -16.28
C GLY A 81 -11.12 12.59 -15.54
N PHE A 82 -11.10 11.55 -14.72
CA PHE A 82 -9.90 11.07 -14.05
C PHE A 82 -9.93 9.56 -13.84
N VAL A 83 -8.75 8.97 -13.71
CA VAL A 83 -8.55 7.56 -13.35
C VAL A 83 -7.61 7.52 -12.15
N TYR A 84 -7.93 6.68 -11.17
CA TYR A 84 -7.11 6.51 -9.99
C TYR A 84 -7.11 5.07 -9.50
N ARG A 85 -6.10 4.73 -8.71
CA ARG A 85 -6.05 3.52 -7.91
C ARG A 85 -5.89 3.88 -6.44
N MET A 86 -6.54 3.09 -5.58
CA MET A 86 -6.58 3.34 -4.15
C MET A 86 -6.39 2.04 -3.38
N LEU A 87 -5.50 2.08 -2.39
CA LEU A 87 -5.28 1.02 -1.41
C LEU A 87 -5.90 1.45 -0.09
N TYR A 88 -6.88 0.72 0.38
CA TYR A 88 -7.47 0.87 1.71
C TYR A 88 -6.75 -0.04 2.69
N VAL A 89 -6.34 0.51 3.83
CA VAL A 89 -5.55 -0.21 4.83
C VAL A 89 -6.11 0.04 6.23
N ASP A 90 -6.38 -1.04 6.95
CA ASP A 90 -6.78 -0.95 8.36
C ASP A 90 -5.69 -0.23 9.18
N PRO A 91 -6.03 0.82 9.95
CA PRO A 91 -5.09 1.51 10.83
C PRO A 91 -4.35 0.59 11.80
N ALA A 92 -4.99 -0.51 12.25
CA ALA A 92 -4.35 -1.48 13.12
C ALA A 92 -3.13 -2.14 12.46
N LEU A 93 -3.19 -2.43 11.16
CA LEU A 93 -2.05 -2.98 10.42
C LEU A 93 -0.88 -1.99 10.35
N ILE A 94 -1.17 -0.72 10.13
CA ILE A 94 -0.15 0.36 10.14
C ILE A 94 0.45 0.48 11.54
N SER A 95 -0.37 0.48 12.60
CA SER A 95 0.10 0.56 13.99
C SER A 95 1.01 -0.62 14.34
N VAL A 96 0.59 -1.86 14.04
CA VAL A 96 1.39 -3.06 14.30
C VAL A 96 2.70 -3.03 13.50
N ALA A 97 2.65 -2.67 12.22
CA ALA A 97 3.84 -2.54 11.38
C ALA A 97 4.82 -1.49 11.92
N LEU A 98 4.34 -0.43 12.57
CA LEU A 98 5.15 0.58 13.23
C LEU A 98 5.58 0.18 14.65
N GLY A 99 5.26 -1.02 15.13
CA GLY A 99 5.59 -1.50 16.47
C GLY A 99 4.78 -0.83 17.58
N GLY A 100 3.51 -0.53 17.32
CA GLY A 100 2.58 0.09 18.28
C GLY A 100 2.75 1.60 18.45
N ARG A 101 3.54 2.26 17.58
CA ARG A 101 3.67 3.72 17.58
C ARG A 101 2.39 4.41 17.12
N ALA A 102 2.28 5.71 17.41
CA ALA A 102 1.17 6.53 16.94
C ALA A 102 1.03 6.45 15.41
N LEU A 103 -0.22 6.45 14.96
CA LEU A 103 -0.55 6.45 13.53
C LEU A 103 -0.01 7.71 12.85
N PRO A 104 0.60 7.59 11.66
CA PRO A 104 1.15 8.71 10.93
C PRO A 104 0.06 9.69 10.51
N PHE A 105 0.29 10.97 10.73
CA PHE A 105 -0.57 12.03 10.25
C PHE A 105 0.13 12.81 9.14
N VAL A 106 -0.35 12.62 7.91
CA VAL A 106 0.14 13.35 6.74
C VAL A 106 -0.69 14.62 6.57
N GLY A 107 -0.07 15.80 6.69
CA GLY A 107 -0.75 17.09 6.65
C GLY A 107 -1.37 17.37 5.28
N ASP A 108 -0.55 17.30 4.23
CA ASP A 108 -0.97 17.53 2.84
C ASP A 108 -1.60 16.26 2.28
N PRO A 109 -2.87 16.27 1.85
CA PRO A 109 -3.52 15.08 1.31
C PRO A 109 -3.08 14.74 -0.12
N VAL A 110 -2.49 15.67 -0.87
CA VAL A 110 -2.02 15.49 -2.26
C VAL A 110 -0.59 15.97 -2.40
N PHE A 111 0.32 15.08 -2.77
CA PHE A 111 1.74 15.40 -2.86
C PHE A 111 2.50 14.52 -3.86
N ASP A 112 3.74 14.90 -4.16
CA ASP A 112 4.68 14.10 -4.93
C ASP A 112 5.53 13.25 -3.99
N ASP A 113 5.58 11.94 -4.22
CA ASP A 113 6.44 10.99 -3.48
C ASP A 113 6.81 9.81 -4.39
N PRO A 114 7.90 9.92 -5.19
CA PRO A 114 8.31 8.85 -6.08
C PRO A 114 8.52 7.49 -5.41
N PRO A 115 9.11 7.39 -4.19
CA PRO A 115 9.20 6.13 -3.47
C PRO A 115 7.81 5.51 -3.16
N LEU A 116 6.83 6.32 -2.75
CA LEU A 116 5.49 5.84 -2.48
C LEU A 116 4.75 5.44 -3.76
N CYS A 117 5.01 6.13 -4.88
CA CYS A 117 4.50 5.71 -6.19
C CYS A 117 5.00 4.32 -6.59
N VAL A 118 6.26 3.97 -6.29
CA VAL A 118 6.79 2.60 -6.53
C VAL A 118 6.08 1.57 -5.65
N ILE A 119 5.87 1.86 -4.36
CA ILE A 119 5.12 0.98 -3.45
C ILE A 119 3.70 0.74 -3.98
N LEU A 120 3.02 1.79 -4.42
CA LEU A 120 1.69 1.68 -5.00
C LEU A 120 1.70 0.93 -6.34
N ALA A 121 2.71 1.13 -7.19
CA ALA A 121 2.84 0.37 -8.43
C ALA A 121 3.00 -1.13 -8.16
N ASP A 122 3.86 -1.50 -7.21
CA ASP A 122 4.04 -2.89 -6.77
C ASP A 122 2.74 -3.49 -6.19
N ALA A 123 1.99 -2.71 -5.40
CA ALA A 123 0.72 -3.13 -4.83
C ALA A 123 -0.33 -3.48 -5.89
N PHE A 124 -0.24 -2.91 -7.08
CA PHE A 124 -1.19 -3.10 -8.19
C PHE A 124 -0.63 -3.90 -9.36
N ALA A 125 0.56 -4.49 -9.24
CA ALA A 125 1.20 -5.22 -10.34
C ALA A 125 0.33 -6.38 -10.86
N ASP A 126 -0.27 -7.16 -9.94
CA ASP A 126 -1.09 -8.32 -10.24
C ASP A 126 -2.60 -8.04 -10.04
N PHE A 127 -3.01 -6.76 -9.95
CA PHE A 127 -4.43 -6.41 -9.77
C PHE A 127 -5.25 -6.84 -11.00
N PRO A 128 -6.45 -7.48 -10.83
CA PRO A 128 -7.22 -7.59 -9.59
C PRO A 128 -6.99 -8.88 -8.77
N GLU A 129 -5.97 -9.68 -9.05
CA GLU A 129 -5.68 -10.89 -8.27
C GLU A 129 -5.37 -10.55 -6.79
N PRO A 130 -5.87 -11.32 -5.81
CA PRO A 130 -5.67 -11.03 -4.39
C PRO A 130 -4.19 -10.95 -3.98
N ILE A 131 -3.88 -10.02 -3.06
CA ILE A 131 -2.52 -9.92 -2.50
C ILE A 131 -2.23 -11.18 -1.67
N GLY A 132 -1.15 -11.89 -2.03
CA GLY A 132 -0.73 -13.10 -1.32
C GLY A 132 -0.25 -12.83 0.12
N ASP A 133 -0.31 -13.88 0.94
CA ASP A 133 0.03 -13.84 2.38
C ASP A 133 1.45 -13.31 2.67
N LEU A 134 2.43 -13.67 1.86
CA LEU A 134 3.81 -13.16 1.97
C LEU A 134 4.00 -11.74 1.42
N ALA A 135 3.15 -11.32 0.47
CA ALA A 135 3.25 -9.99 -0.13
C ALA A 135 2.67 -8.90 0.77
N ALA A 136 1.56 -9.19 1.43
CA ALA A 136 0.84 -8.23 2.26
C ALA A 136 1.71 -7.61 3.38
N PRO A 137 2.48 -8.37 4.19
CA PRO A 137 3.34 -7.78 5.22
C PRO A 137 4.40 -6.84 4.65
N GLY A 138 4.98 -7.19 3.50
CA GLY A 138 5.96 -6.35 2.80
C GLY A 138 5.38 -5.03 2.34
N LEU A 139 4.19 -5.06 1.77
CA LEU A 139 3.45 -3.88 1.33
C LEU A 139 3.06 -3.00 2.53
N ILE A 140 2.45 -3.58 3.58
CA ILE A 140 2.04 -2.84 4.77
C ILE A 140 3.23 -2.17 5.45
N ALA A 141 4.35 -2.90 5.62
CA ALA A 141 5.56 -2.36 6.20
C ALA A 141 6.13 -1.18 5.39
N ALA A 142 6.19 -1.32 4.05
CA ALA A 142 6.67 -0.27 3.16
C ALA A 142 5.77 0.97 3.22
N LEU A 143 4.45 0.77 3.20
CA LEU A 143 3.47 1.84 3.29
C LEU A 143 3.54 2.56 4.65
N ALA A 144 3.58 1.81 5.75
CA ALA A 144 3.69 2.37 7.10
C ALA A 144 4.95 3.23 7.27
N ASP A 145 6.10 2.75 6.76
CA ASP A 145 7.36 3.49 6.79
C ASP A 145 7.29 4.76 5.91
N ALA A 146 6.65 4.68 4.73
CA ALA A 146 6.48 5.84 3.85
C ALA A 146 5.59 6.91 4.51
N LEU A 147 4.43 6.52 5.07
CA LEU A 147 3.55 7.43 5.79
C LEU A 147 4.23 8.06 7.01
N ALA A 148 4.99 7.26 7.80
CA ALA A 148 5.73 7.74 8.97
C ALA A 148 6.80 8.76 8.56
N ARG A 149 7.57 8.52 7.50
CA ARG A 149 8.55 9.48 6.96
C ARG A 149 7.86 10.77 6.55
N ARG A 150 6.74 10.68 5.83
CA ARG A 150 5.99 11.85 5.36
C ARG A 150 5.41 12.67 6.51
N ALA A 151 4.97 12.01 7.58
CA ALA A 151 4.50 12.63 8.82
C ALA A 151 5.63 13.24 9.68
N GLY A 152 6.89 13.15 9.26
CA GLY A 152 8.03 13.63 10.04
C GLY A 152 8.34 12.79 11.29
N SER A 153 7.80 11.57 11.37
CA SER A 153 8.07 10.67 12.50
C SER A 153 9.49 10.09 12.41
N PRO A 154 10.23 10.02 13.51
CA PRO A 154 11.60 9.52 13.49
C PRO A 154 11.64 8.05 13.04
N SER A 155 12.54 7.73 12.13
CA SER A 155 12.85 6.35 11.77
C SER A 155 13.59 5.69 12.95
N VAL A 156 13.10 4.54 13.39
CA VAL A 156 13.84 3.73 14.37
C VAL A 156 14.71 2.73 13.61
N ALA A 157 16.00 3.00 13.54
CA ALA A 157 16.97 2.02 13.07
C ALA A 157 16.94 0.81 14.01
N ARG A 158 16.37 -0.30 13.59
CA ARG A 158 16.34 -1.55 14.33
C ARG A 158 17.50 -2.41 13.84
N ARG A 159 18.38 -2.85 14.74
CA ARG A 159 19.39 -3.84 14.39
C ARG A 159 18.67 -5.18 14.20
N LEU A 160 18.60 -5.65 12.96
CA LEU A 160 17.88 -6.87 12.62
C LEU A 160 18.80 -8.09 12.90
N PRO A 161 18.27 -9.19 13.48
CA PRO A 161 19.05 -10.39 13.75
C PRO A 161 19.35 -11.12 12.43
N GLU A 162 20.59 -10.99 11.95
CA GLU A 162 21.04 -11.51 10.66
C GLU A 162 20.77 -13.02 10.50
N LYS A 163 21.06 -13.82 11.57
CA LYS A 163 20.82 -15.26 11.55
C LYS A 163 19.36 -15.62 11.28
N ALA A 164 18.41 -14.89 11.85
CA ALA A 164 16.99 -15.14 11.63
C ALA A 164 16.59 -14.84 10.19
N LEU A 165 17.18 -13.80 9.58
CA LEU A 165 16.95 -13.47 8.17
C LEU A 165 17.56 -14.53 7.23
N ASP A 166 18.75 -15.06 7.55
CA ASP A 166 19.38 -16.15 6.80
C ASP A 166 18.58 -17.45 6.91
N THR A 167 18.02 -17.76 8.11
CA THR A 167 17.08 -18.88 8.30
C THR A 167 15.84 -18.73 7.43
N ALA A 168 15.19 -17.56 7.47
CA ALA A 168 14.02 -17.31 6.64
C ALA A 168 14.34 -17.42 5.13
N ARG A 169 15.52 -16.96 4.71
CA ARG A 169 15.96 -17.06 3.32
C ARG A 169 16.13 -18.52 2.91
N GLY A 170 16.80 -19.34 3.74
CA GLY A 170 16.97 -20.77 3.47
C GLY A 170 15.63 -21.50 3.34
N LEU A 171 14.68 -21.22 4.25
CA LEU A 171 13.33 -21.80 4.17
C LEU A 171 12.60 -21.46 2.86
N LEU A 172 12.78 -20.23 2.34
CA LEU A 172 12.18 -19.84 1.07
C LEU A 172 12.88 -20.44 -0.14
N ASP A 173 14.21 -20.58 -0.10
CA ASP A 173 15.01 -21.14 -1.18
C ASP A 173 14.81 -22.67 -1.30
N ASP A 174 14.59 -23.38 -0.17
CA ASP A 174 14.40 -24.84 -0.12
C ASP A 174 12.93 -25.27 -0.31
N ALA A 175 12.00 -24.35 -0.32
CA ALA A 175 10.56 -24.65 -0.36
C ALA A 175 10.11 -25.18 -1.73
N VAL A 176 9.41 -26.31 -1.74
CA VAL A 176 8.80 -26.90 -2.95
C VAL A 176 7.39 -26.35 -3.22
N GLY A 177 6.89 -25.45 -2.39
CA GLY A 177 5.54 -24.89 -2.48
C GLY A 177 5.39 -23.57 -1.74
N PRO A 178 4.15 -23.04 -1.65
CA PRO A 178 3.90 -21.77 -0.98
C PRO A 178 4.32 -21.83 0.49
N VAL A 179 5.11 -20.84 0.92
CA VAL A 179 5.48 -20.63 2.33
C VAL A 179 4.59 -19.54 2.91
N LEU A 180 3.98 -19.81 4.07
CA LEU A 180 3.15 -18.84 4.76
C LEU A 180 4.00 -17.91 5.63
N ALA A 181 3.57 -16.67 5.81
CA ALA A 181 4.22 -15.72 6.71
C ALA A 181 4.31 -16.27 8.14
N ALA A 182 3.27 -16.95 8.63
CA ALA A 182 3.25 -17.58 9.93
C ALA A 182 4.34 -18.65 10.14
N THR A 183 4.71 -19.39 9.09
CA THR A 183 5.81 -20.35 9.14
C THR A 183 7.14 -19.64 9.35
N LEU A 184 7.39 -18.54 8.63
CA LEU A 184 8.60 -17.75 8.80
C LEU A 184 8.67 -17.12 10.19
N GLU A 185 7.54 -16.63 10.72
CA GLU A 185 7.45 -16.07 12.07
C GLU A 185 7.81 -17.13 13.14
N ALA A 186 7.26 -18.34 13.02
CA ALA A 186 7.51 -19.43 13.96
C ALA A 186 8.99 -19.87 13.97
N GLU A 187 9.61 -20.00 12.80
CA GLU A 187 10.99 -20.49 12.66
C GLU A 187 12.04 -19.44 13.02
N THR A 188 11.72 -18.16 12.88
CA THR A 188 12.68 -17.09 13.08
C THR A 188 12.49 -16.31 14.39
N GLY A 189 11.31 -16.40 15.00
CA GLY A 189 10.92 -15.58 16.14
C GLY A 189 10.74 -14.10 15.83
N LEU A 190 10.70 -13.73 14.54
CA LEU A 190 10.49 -12.36 14.08
C LEU A 190 9.06 -12.19 13.57
N ASP A 191 8.44 -11.05 13.88
CA ASP A 191 7.17 -10.70 13.26
C ASP A 191 7.32 -10.45 11.75
N ARG A 192 6.24 -10.66 11.00
CA ARG A 192 6.20 -10.56 9.53
C ARG A 192 6.64 -9.22 8.97
N TYR A 193 6.40 -8.13 9.69
CA TYR A 193 6.79 -6.79 9.25
C TYR A 193 8.28 -6.55 9.44
N THR A 194 8.84 -7.07 10.54
CA THR A 194 10.28 -7.07 10.80
C THR A 194 11.01 -7.93 9.78
N LEU A 195 10.49 -9.13 9.45
CA LEU A 195 11.00 -9.98 8.36
C LEU A 195 10.98 -9.26 7.01
N ALA A 196 9.86 -8.65 6.65
CA ALA A 196 9.73 -7.95 5.37
C ALA A 196 10.71 -6.76 5.25
N ARG A 197 10.92 -6.00 6.30
CA ARG A 197 11.94 -4.93 6.33
C ARG A 197 13.35 -5.50 6.23
N GLY A 198 13.64 -6.52 7.03
CA GLY A 198 14.96 -7.16 7.05
C GLY A 198 15.36 -7.74 5.71
N PHE A 199 14.42 -8.37 5.00
CA PHE A 199 14.66 -8.86 3.64
C PHE A 199 14.98 -7.72 2.67
N ARG A 200 14.25 -6.61 2.75
CA ARG A 200 14.51 -5.44 1.90
C ARG A 200 15.88 -4.83 2.18
N ASP A 201 16.20 -4.65 3.46
CA ASP A 201 17.44 -4.00 3.88
C ASP A 201 18.69 -4.87 3.59
N ARG A 202 18.58 -6.20 3.80
CA ARG A 202 19.71 -7.13 3.67
C ARG A 202 19.86 -7.70 2.25
N PHE A 203 18.73 -8.07 1.61
CA PHE A 203 18.72 -8.79 0.34
C PHE A 203 18.20 -7.97 -0.83
N GLY A 204 17.74 -6.74 -0.62
CA GLY A 204 17.17 -5.87 -1.65
C GLY A 204 15.84 -6.37 -2.23
N THR A 205 15.20 -7.36 -1.59
CA THR A 205 13.96 -8.00 -2.07
C THR A 205 12.98 -8.23 -0.92
N SER A 206 11.79 -8.77 -1.21
CA SER A 206 10.84 -9.20 -0.18
C SER A 206 10.79 -10.74 -0.08
N PRO A 207 10.32 -11.31 1.06
CA PRO A 207 10.11 -12.75 1.18
C PRO A 207 9.24 -13.31 0.04
N HIS A 208 8.18 -12.59 -0.34
CA HIS A 208 7.30 -12.98 -1.44
C HIS A 208 8.04 -13.10 -2.79
N ARG A 209 8.83 -12.10 -3.16
CA ARG A 209 9.60 -12.12 -4.43
C ARG A 209 10.66 -13.22 -4.45
N THR A 210 11.26 -13.52 -3.30
CA THR A 210 12.20 -14.63 -3.16
C THR A 210 11.51 -15.97 -3.44
N SER A 211 10.35 -16.23 -2.84
CA SER A 211 9.56 -17.44 -3.08
C SER A 211 9.11 -17.57 -4.54
N SER A 212 8.74 -16.46 -5.20
CA SER A 212 8.29 -16.47 -6.60
C SER A 212 9.42 -16.76 -7.61
N THR A 213 10.67 -16.42 -7.28
CA THR A 213 11.82 -16.63 -8.19
C THR A 213 12.16 -18.11 -8.31
N VAL A 214 11.95 -18.92 -7.28
CA VAL A 214 12.19 -20.38 -7.32
C VAL A 214 11.20 -21.08 -8.25
N ALA A 215 9.98 -20.59 -8.38
CA ALA A 215 8.95 -21.19 -9.25
C ALA A 215 9.22 -21.04 -10.77
N LEU A 216 10.14 -20.16 -11.17
CA LEU A 216 10.48 -19.90 -12.58
C LEU A 216 11.74 -20.65 -13.06
N SER A 217 12.37 -21.44 -12.21
CA SER A 217 13.64 -22.13 -12.51
C SER A 217 13.48 -23.63 -12.78
N VAL A 218 12.27 -24.09 -13.18
CA VAL A 218 12.00 -25.48 -13.57
C VAL A 218 11.57 -25.56 -15.03
#